data_87bee65da34a9f1bf1061058d828b735
#
_entry.id   87bee65da34a9f1bf1061058d828b735
#
_cell.length_a   1.000
_cell.length_b   1.000
_cell.length_c   1.000
_cell.angle_alpha   90.00
_cell.angle_beta   90.00
_cell.angle_gamma   90.00
#
_symmetry.space_group_name_H-M   'P 1'
#
loop_
_entity.id
_entity.type
_entity.pdbx_description
1 polymer ?
#
loop_
_entity_poly.entity_id
_entity_poly.type
_entity_poly.pdbx_seq_one_letter_code
_entity_poly.pdbx_strand_id
1 'polypeptide(L)'
;AAIAGYLKRDDGIDWKGLTDYANSMYDVRDELEVADVEGNFDIETAQKAIKSKIPYLTLRPLQINPAEFRKDLQKLQDAFIEKGVINVDEQVAKLKALDWNKLTDATIKLAGEDPTAFYEVATKEVLGEEADEDMMAVIAGLLLNVLRRYFRNLGEDMTHELSKVDESKSGDAPLGCPTCGAPA
;
A
#
# COMPACT_ATOMS: atom_id res chain seq x y z
N ALA A 1 19.34 -9.75 -8.97
CA ALA A 1 19.77 -9.93 -10.38
C ALA A 1 18.98 -9.02 -11.35
N ALA A 2 17.67 -8.83 -11.20
CA ALA A 2 16.85 -7.99 -12.08
C ALA A 2 17.26 -6.50 -12.01
N ILE A 3 17.39 -5.92 -10.81
CA ILE A 3 17.76 -4.51 -10.59
C ILE A 3 19.11 -4.16 -11.23
N ALA A 4 20.11 -5.05 -11.14
CA ALA A 4 21.42 -4.83 -11.75
C ALA A 4 21.38 -4.72 -13.31
N GLY A 5 20.35 -5.26 -13.95
CA GLY A 5 20.12 -5.11 -15.38
C GLY A 5 19.56 -3.74 -15.76
N TYR A 6 18.68 -3.18 -14.93
CA TYR A 6 18.10 -1.84 -15.16
C TYR A 6 19.15 -0.73 -14.96
N LEU A 7 20.02 -0.84 -13.96
CA LEU A 7 21.07 0.14 -13.68
C LEU A 7 22.12 0.30 -14.81
N LYS A 8 22.11 -0.61 -15.80
CA LYS A 8 23.03 -0.60 -16.95
C LYS A 8 22.37 -0.12 -18.24
N ARG A 9 21.07 0.25 -18.21
CA ARG A 9 20.38 0.76 -19.40
C ARG A 9 20.77 2.21 -19.66
N ASP A 10 21.10 2.50 -20.91
CA ASP A 10 21.36 3.87 -21.40
C ASP A 10 20.10 4.35 -22.16
N ASP A 11 19.01 4.52 -21.41
CA ASP A 11 17.71 4.96 -21.94
C ASP A 11 17.36 6.40 -21.48
N GLY A 12 18.33 7.11 -20.90
CA GLY A 12 18.15 8.46 -20.39
C GLY A 12 17.40 8.56 -19.05
N ILE A 13 17.07 7.41 -18.44
CA ILE A 13 16.38 7.37 -17.15
C ILE A 13 17.41 7.20 -16.03
N ASP A 14 17.33 8.02 -14.98
CA ASP A 14 18.13 7.85 -13.77
C ASP A 14 17.61 6.67 -12.91
N TRP A 15 17.86 5.47 -13.40
CA TRP A 15 17.47 4.24 -12.68
C TRP A 15 18.12 4.12 -11.30
N LYS A 16 19.32 4.68 -11.14
CA LYS A 16 19.99 4.68 -9.84
C LYS A 16 19.26 5.58 -8.86
N GLY A 17 18.95 6.80 -9.23
CA GLY A 17 18.20 7.74 -8.39
C GLY A 17 16.82 7.20 -8.02
N LEU A 18 16.10 6.60 -8.98
CA LEU A 18 14.81 5.96 -8.72
C LEU A 18 14.92 4.78 -7.73
N THR A 19 15.99 3.97 -7.86
CA THR A 19 16.21 2.85 -6.96
C THR A 19 16.58 3.32 -5.56
N ASP A 20 17.45 4.31 -5.45
CA ASP A 20 17.87 4.89 -4.16
C ASP A 20 16.66 5.54 -3.46
N TYR A 21 15.82 6.26 -4.19
CA TYR A 21 14.56 6.82 -3.68
C TYR A 21 13.60 5.73 -3.17
N ALA A 22 13.37 4.68 -3.97
CA ALA A 22 12.51 3.58 -3.58
C ALA A 22 13.01 2.86 -2.34
N ASN A 23 14.32 2.62 -2.24
CA ASN A 23 14.93 1.99 -1.07
C ASN A 23 14.76 2.87 0.17
N SER A 24 15.06 4.17 0.08
CA SER A 24 14.87 5.11 1.19
C SER A 24 13.42 5.12 1.68
N MET A 25 12.47 5.08 0.76
CA MET A 25 11.03 5.02 1.09
C MET A 25 10.68 3.70 1.80
N TYR A 26 11.24 2.57 1.33
CA TYR A 26 11.00 1.26 1.94
C TYR A 26 11.63 1.14 3.33
N ASP A 27 12.83 1.64 3.51
CA ASP A 27 13.52 1.63 4.81
C ASP A 27 12.69 2.40 5.85
N VAL A 28 12.25 3.62 5.52
CA VAL A 28 11.40 4.42 6.42
C VAL A 28 10.06 3.74 6.69
N ARG A 29 9.42 3.17 5.66
CA ARG A 29 8.16 2.44 5.83
C ARG A 29 8.35 1.23 6.75
N ASP A 30 9.43 0.49 6.61
CA ASP A 30 9.64 -0.76 7.35
C ASP A 30 9.98 -0.51 8.83
N GLU A 31 10.46 0.69 9.17
CA GLU A 31 10.59 1.17 10.55
C GLU A 31 9.24 1.56 11.19
N LEU A 32 8.17 1.76 10.39
CA LEU A 32 6.86 2.13 10.91
C LEU A 32 6.22 0.95 11.66
N GLU A 33 6.06 1.12 12.96
CA GLU A 33 5.26 0.22 13.78
C GLU A 33 3.77 0.56 13.61
N VAL A 34 3.02 -0.34 13.00
CA VAL A 34 1.55 -0.26 12.91
C VAL A 34 0.91 -1.21 13.89
N ALA A 35 -0.34 -0.92 14.27
CA ALA A 35 -1.13 -1.83 15.10
C ALA A 35 -1.21 -3.20 14.42
N ASP A 36 -0.89 -4.25 15.17
CA ASP A 36 -1.01 -5.60 14.66
C ASP A 36 -2.49 -5.94 14.45
N VAL A 37 -2.83 -6.34 13.23
CA VAL A 37 -4.18 -6.79 12.87
C VAL A 37 -4.30 -8.30 13.05
N GLU A 38 -3.92 -8.80 14.22
CA GLU A 38 -4.00 -10.21 14.58
C GLU A 38 -5.40 -10.78 14.33
N GLY A 39 -5.44 -12.01 13.85
CA GLY A 39 -6.69 -12.75 13.66
C GLY A 39 -7.45 -12.42 12.37
N ASN A 40 -6.90 -11.62 11.48
CA ASN A 40 -7.52 -11.35 10.17
C ASN A 40 -7.28 -12.45 9.13
N PHE A 41 -6.26 -13.29 9.31
CA PHE A 41 -6.05 -14.44 8.43
C PHE A 41 -6.92 -15.63 8.85
N ASP A 42 -7.59 -16.23 7.88
CA ASP A 42 -8.41 -17.43 8.03
C ASP A 42 -8.10 -18.39 6.88
N ILE A 43 -7.60 -19.57 7.22
CA ILE A 43 -7.12 -20.55 6.24
C ILE A 43 -8.23 -21.06 5.30
N GLU A 44 -9.45 -21.22 5.79
CA GLU A 44 -10.57 -21.70 4.97
C GLU A 44 -10.96 -20.63 3.95
N THR A 45 -11.01 -19.38 4.37
CA THR A 45 -11.22 -18.23 3.48
C THR A 45 -10.10 -18.10 2.46
N ALA A 46 -8.83 -18.27 2.87
CA ALA A 46 -7.68 -18.22 1.97
C ALA A 46 -7.77 -19.30 0.87
N GLN A 47 -8.05 -20.53 1.25
CA GLN A 47 -8.23 -21.64 0.31
C GLN A 47 -9.41 -21.42 -0.62
N LYS A 48 -10.51 -20.84 -0.12
CA LYS A 48 -11.67 -20.45 -0.94
C LYS A 48 -11.31 -19.35 -1.92
N ALA A 49 -10.60 -18.31 -1.47
CA ALA A 49 -10.12 -17.21 -2.29
C ALA A 49 -9.28 -17.72 -3.47
N ILE A 50 -8.27 -18.54 -3.18
CA ILE A 50 -7.40 -19.16 -4.18
C ILE A 50 -8.19 -19.99 -5.17
N LYS A 51 -9.05 -20.89 -4.69
CA LYS A 51 -9.82 -21.80 -5.53
C LYS A 51 -10.82 -21.07 -6.44
N SER A 52 -11.47 -20.03 -5.93
CA SER A 52 -12.47 -19.26 -6.68
C SER A 52 -11.87 -18.11 -7.49
N LYS A 53 -10.56 -17.83 -7.35
CA LYS A 53 -9.86 -16.67 -7.95
C LYS A 53 -10.49 -15.33 -7.55
N ILE A 54 -11.03 -15.26 -6.34
CA ILE A 54 -11.59 -14.03 -5.74
C ILE A 54 -10.58 -13.51 -4.73
N PRO A 55 -10.26 -12.21 -4.70
CA PRO A 55 -9.34 -11.65 -3.71
C PRO A 55 -9.80 -11.95 -2.28
N TYR A 56 -8.83 -12.24 -1.40
CA TYR A 56 -9.12 -12.56 0.00
C TYR A 56 -9.95 -11.48 0.70
N LEU A 57 -9.56 -10.20 0.51
CA LEU A 57 -10.27 -9.06 1.13
C LEU A 57 -11.72 -8.92 0.69
N THR A 58 -12.08 -9.39 -0.51
CA THR A 58 -13.48 -9.44 -0.97
C THR A 58 -14.31 -10.44 -0.15
N LEU A 59 -13.69 -11.53 0.32
CA LEU A 59 -14.38 -12.55 1.13
C LEU A 59 -14.31 -12.26 2.63
N ARG A 60 -13.24 -11.62 3.07
CA ARG A 60 -12.99 -11.28 4.46
C ARG A 60 -12.23 -9.96 4.56
N PRO A 61 -12.93 -8.83 4.69
CA PRO A 61 -12.31 -7.52 4.83
C PRO A 61 -11.39 -7.42 6.05
N LEU A 62 -10.28 -6.69 5.89
CA LEU A 62 -9.39 -6.37 6.99
C LEU A 62 -10.03 -5.30 7.89
N GLN A 63 -10.05 -5.54 9.19
CA GLN A 63 -10.59 -4.57 10.15
C GLN A 63 -9.50 -3.56 10.52
N ILE A 64 -9.55 -2.37 9.92
CA ILE A 64 -8.62 -1.27 10.19
C ILE A 64 -9.25 -0.32 11.21
N ASN A 65 -8.52 0.00 12.28
CA ASN A 65 -8.92 1.02 13.23
C ASN A 65 -8.67 2.42 12.65
N PRO A 66 -9.70 3.26 12.42
CA PRO A 66 -9.52 4.54 11.75
C PRO A 66 -8.63 5.52 12.51
N ALA A 67 -8.70 5.54 13.84
CA ALA A 67 -7.91 6.46 14.64
C ALA A 67 -6.42 6.10 14.60
N GLU A 68 -6.08 4.80 14.67
CA GLU A 68 -4.70 4.33 14.57
C GLU A 68 -4.17 4.52 13.13
N PHE A 69 -4.98 4.29 12.12
CA PHE A 69 -4.59 4.50 10.72
C PHE A 69 -4.18 5.96 10.44
N ARG A 70 -4.95 6.93 10.94
CA ARG A 70 -4.61 8.36 10.81
C ARG A 70 -3.31 8.71 11.54
N LYS A 71 -3.07 8.14 12.72
CA LYS A 71 -1.81 8.33 13.45
C LYS A 71 -0.62 7.75 12.67
N ASP A 72 -0.79 6.59 12.06
CA ASP A 72 0.27 5.95 11.31
C ASP A 72 0.57 6.69 10.00
N LEU A 73 -0.45 7.28 9.35
CA LEU A 73 -0.25 8.22 8.25
C LEU A 73 0.57 9.43 8.68
N GLN A 74 0.24 10.05 9.82
CA GLN A 74 0.99 11.19 10.34
C GLN A 74 2.43 10.81 10.67
N LYS A 75 2.67 9.68 11.34
CA LYS A 75 4.02 9.19 11.64
C LYS A 75 4.84 8.96 10.37
N LEU A 76 4.25 8.32 9.35
CA LEU A 76 4.94 8.06 8.10
C LEU A 76 5.26 9.35 7.34
N GLN A 77 4.32 10.29 7.30
CA GLN A 77 4.53 11.61 6.72
C GLN A 77 5.71 12.33 7.38
N ASP A 78 5.71 12.38 8.72
CA ASP A 78 6.76 13.06 9.47
C ASP A 78 8.13 12.39 9.23
N ALA A 79 8.16 11.05 9.24
CA ALA A 79 9.38 10.29 8.95
C ALA A 79 9.88 10.49 7.51
N PHE A 80 9.00 10.56 6.52
CA PHE A 80 9.38 10.82 5.12
C PHE A 80 9.98 12.22 4.94
N ILE A 81 9.46 13.22 5.65
CA ILE A 81 9.99 14.58 5.66
C ILE A 81 11.34 14.62 6.40
N GLU A 82 11.43 14.04 7.58
CA GLU A 82 12.65 14.04 8.41
C GLU A 82 13.83 13.33 7.74
N LYS A 83 13.56 12.20 7.11
CA LYS A 83 14.58 11.41 6.37
C LYS A 83 14.85 11.93 4.96
N GLY A 84 14.19 13.00 4.53
CA GLY A 84 14.39 13.61 3.22
C GLY A 84 13.89 12.78 2.04
N VAL A 85 12.99 11.81 2.27
CA VAL A 85 12.29 11.09 1.19
C VAL A 85 11.41 12.06 0.41
N ILE A 86 10.73 12.98 1.11
CA ILE A 86 10.03 14.12 0.54
C ILE A 86 10.82 15.37 0.94
N ASN A 87 11.45 16.03 -0.03
CA ASN A 87 12.41 17.11 0.19
C ASN A 87 12.19 18.35 -0.66
N VAL A 88 11.11 18.41 -1.43
CA VAL A 88 10.71 19.62 -2.17
C VAL A 88 9.96 20.54 -1.22
N ASP A 89 10.48 21.73 -0.96
CA ASP A 89 9.99 22.67 0.05
C ASP A 89 8.48 22.93 -0.08
N GLU A 90 7.96 23.10 -1.31
CA GLU A 90 6.55 23.32 -1.56
C GLU A 90 5.70 22.12 -1.16
N GLN A 91 6.12 20.90 -1.52
CA GLN A 91 5.44 19.66 -1.15
C GLN A 91 5.46 19.45 0.37
N VAL A 92 6.61 19.71 1.02
CA VAL A 92 6.76 19.63 2.48
C VAL A 92 5.80 20.61 3.18
N ALA A 93 5.70 21.85 2.68
CA ALA A 93 4.79 22.85 3.25
C ALA A 93 3.32 22.42 3.11
N LYS A 94 2.92 21.93 1.94
CA LYS A 94 1.57 21.41 1.69
C LYS A 94 1.25 20.20 2.57
N LEU A 95 2.19 19.25 2.72
CA LEU A 95 2.01 18.07 3.58
C LEU A 95 1.82 18.47 5.04
N LYS A 96 2.64 19.37 5.56
CA LYS A 96 2.52 19.84 6.96
C LYS A 96 1.20 20.57 7.23
N ALA A 97 0.55 21.10 6.19
CA ALA A 97 -0.75 21.75 6.29
C ALA A 97 -1.93 20.76 6.15
N LEU A 98 -1.66 19.51 5.80
CA LEU A 98 -2.71 18.49 5.68
C LEU A 98 -3.34 18.14 7.02
N ASP A 99 -4.64 17.91 6.98
CA ASP A 99 -5.39 17.38 8.10
C ASP A 99 -5.91 15.97 7.75
N TRP A 100 -5.26 14.94 8.30
CA TRP A 100 -5.68 13.56 8.11
C TRP A 100 -7.04 13.23 8.72
N ASN A 101 -7.61 14.11 9.57
CA ASN A 101 -8.95 13.92 10.11
C ASN A 101 -10.05 14.15 9.03
N LYS A 102 -9.71 14.73 7.88
CA LYS A 102 -10.61 14.77 6.73
C LYS A 102 -10.91 13.39 6.19
N LEU A 103 -9.99 12.43 6.37
CA LEU A 103 -10.21 11.04 5.98
C LEU A 103 -11.29 10.44 6.87
N THR A 104 -12.45 10.15 6.31
CA THR A 104 -13.57 9.62 7.09
C THR A 104 -13.35 8.18 7.56
N ASP A 105 -14.02 7.77 8.63
CA ASP A 105 -13.96 6.39 9.12
C ASP A 105 -14.49 5.40 8.07
N ALA A 106 -15.48 5.80 7.28
CA ALA A 106 -16.03 5.00 6.20
C ALA A 106 -14.99 4.76 5.10
N THR A 107 -14.24 5.80 4.72
CA THR A 107 -13.17 5.69 3.73
C THR A 107 -12.03 4.80 4.23
N ILE A 108 -11.64 4.92 5.51
CA ILE A 108 -10.59 4.05 6.07
C ILE A 108 -11.04 2.59 6.13
N LYS A 109 -12.31 2.30 6.42
CA LYS A 109 -12.85 0.94 6.35
C LYS A 109 -12.80 0.38 4.93
N LEU A 110 -13.07 1.22 3.94
CA LEU A 110 -12.97 0.83 2.53
C LEU A 110 -11.56 0.33 2.18
N ALA A 111 -10.51 0.84 2.82
CA ALA A 111 -9.15 0.34 2.62
C ALA A 111 -8.99 -1.16 2.91
N GLY A 112 -9.75 -1.67 3.87
CA GLY A 112 -9.76 -3.10 4.22
C GLY A 112 -10.67 -3.96 3.33
N GLU A 113 -11.56 -3.36 2.55
CA GLU A 113 -12.53 -4.04 1.69
C GLU A 113 -12.12 -3.99 0.21
N ASP A 114 -11.82 -2.79 -0.28
CA ASP A 114 -11.42 -2.49 -1.65
C ASP A 114 -10.32 -1.41 -1.67
N PRO A 115 -9.05 -1.81 -1.55
CA PRO A 115 -7.93 -0.88 -1.56
C PRO A 115 -7.84 0.00 -2.81
N THR A 116 -8.34 -0.47 -3.95
CA THR A 116 -8.31 0.30 -5.20
C THR A 116 -9.29 1.49 -5.12
N ALA A 117 -10.52 1.23 -4.73
CA ALA A 117 -11.52 2.28 -4.51
C ALA A 117 -11.10 3.23 -3.38
N PHE A 118 -10.46 2.70 -2.33
CA PHE A 118 -9.94 3.51 -1.23
C PHE A 118 -9.00 4.62 -1.70
N TYR A 119 -8.01 4.32 -2.57
CA TYR A 119 -7.04 5.33 -3.01
C TYR A 119 -7.72 6.50 -3.72
N GLU A 120 -8.69 6.22 -4.56
CA GLU A 120 -9.41 7.26 -5.31
C GLU A 120 -10.22 8.17 -4.37
N VAL A 121 -10.95 7.58 -3.44
CA VAL A 121 -11.79 8.33 -2.49
C VAL A 121 -10.93 9.08 -1.49
N ALA A 122 -9.94 8.42 -0.87
CA ALA A 122 -9.10 9.00 0.16
C ALA A 122 -8.29 10.21 -0.34
N THR A 123 -7.74 10.13 -1.55
CA THR A 123 -6.99 11.24 -2.14
C THR A 123 -7.87 12.47 -2.33
N LYS A 124 -9.10 12.29 -2.82
CA LYS A 124 -10.07 13.38 -2.99
C LYS A 124 -10.53 13.98 -1.67
N GLU A 125 -10.78 13.14 -0.65
CA GLU A 125 -11.19 13.63 0.69
C GLU A 125 -10.10 14.51 1.33
N VAL A 126 -8.83 14.11 1.20
CA VAL A 126 -7.71 14.81 1.84
C VAL A 126 -7.36 16.09 1.12
N LEU A 127 -7.27 16.07 -0.20
CA LEU A 127 -6.79 17.19 -1.03
C LEU A 127 -7.91 18.10 -1.53
N GLY A 128 -9.14 17.58 -1.67
CA GLY A 128 -10.22 18.28 -2.36
C GLY A 128 -10.18 18.13 -3.88
N GLU A 129 -11.11 18.78 -4.58
CA GLU A 129 -11.29 18.62 -6.04
C GLU A 129 -10.24 19.36 -6.89
N GLU A 130 -9.57 20.37 -6.34
CA GLU A 130 -8.58 21.21 -7.05
C GLU A 130 -7.12 20.76 -6.76
N ALA A 131 -6.92 19.50 -6.43
CA ALA A 131 -5.58 18.98 -6.10
C ALA A 131 -4.66 18.95 -7.33
N ASP A 132 -3.43 19.42 -7.16
CA ASP A 132 -2.40 19.25 -8.20
C ASP A 132 -1.93 17.78 -8.28
N GLU A 133 -1.52 17.35 -9.48
CA GLU A 133 -1.13 15.96 -9.76
C GLU A 133 0.05 15.51 -8.91
N ASP A 134 1.00 16.39 -8.61
CA ASP A 134 2.18 16.06 -7.82
C ASP A 134 1.79 15.72 -6.37
N MET A 135 0.91 16.53 -5.77
CA MET A 135 0.40 16.24 -4.44
C MET A 135 -0.47 15.00 -4.41
N MET A 136 -1.24 14.73 -5.45
CA MET A 136 -2.00 13.47 -5.56
C MET A 136 -1.06 12.26 -5.53
N ALA A 137 0.05 12.29 -6.26
CA ALA A 137 1.04 11.22 -6.27
C ALA A 137 1.70 11.04 -4.90
N VAL A 138 2.06 12.13 -4.21
CA VAL A 138 2.65 12.09 -2.87
C VAL A 138 1.67 11.48 -1.86
N ILE A 139 0.42 11.92 -1.85
CA ILE A 139 -0.61 11.39 -0.94
C ILE A 139 -0.90 9.91 -1.23
N ALA A 140 -1.07 9.53 -2.50
CA ALA A 140 -1.26 8.14 -2.90
C ALA A 140 -0.07 7.27 -2.45
N GLY A 141 1.16 7.79 -2.55
CA GLY A 141 2.37 7.13 -2.06
C GLY A 141 2.35 6.90 -0.54
N LEU A 142 1.96 7.89 0.26
CA LEU A 142 1.81 7.75 1.71
C LEU A 142 0.74 6.72 2.07
N LEU A 143 -0.45 6.83 1.50
CA LEU A 143 -1.55 5.88 1.70
C LEU A 143 -1.14 4.45 1.35
N LEU A 144 -0.48 4.25 0.21
CA LEU A 144 0.00 2.95 -0.24
C LEU A 144 1.01 2.34 0.75
N ASN A 145 1.96 3.14 1.23
CA ASN A 145 3.01 2.64 2.12
C ASN A 145 2.44 2.27 3.51
N VAL A 146 1.49 3.04 4.04
CA VAL A 146 0.80 2.64 5.28
C VAL A 146 0.01 1.36 5.07
N LEU A 147 -0.80 1.26 4.01
CA LEU A 147 -1.56 0.03 3.73
C LEU A 147 -0.68 -1.20 3.54
N ARG A 148 0.48 -1.07 2.90
CA ARG A 148 1.44 -2.19 2.78
C ARG A 148 1.91 -2.71 4.13
N ARG A 149 2.02 -1.84 5.15
CA ARG A 149 2.33 -2.29 6.51
C ARG A 149 1.16 -3.06 7.12
N TYR A 150 -0.07 -2.57 6.96
CA TYR A 150 -1.27 -3.26 7.45
C TYR A 150 -1.51 -4.61 6.76
N PHE A 151 -1.18 -4.73 5.46
CA PHE A 151 -1.39 -5.97 4.70
C PHE A 151 -0.22 -6.95 4.77
N ARG A 152 0.88 -6.59 5.43
CA ARG A 152 2.11 -7.40 5.38
C ARG A 152 1.88 -8.83 5.85
N ASN A 153 1.39 -9.01 7.08
CA ASN A 153 1.19 -10.32 7.67
C ASN A 153 0.17 -11.15 6.86
N LEU A 154 -0.95 -10.52 6.47
CA LEU A 154 -1.94 -11.16 5.61
C LEU A 154 -1.34 -11.60 4.26
N GLY A 155 -0.51 -10.77 3.65
CA GLY A 155 0.17 -11.08 2.39
C GLY A 155 1.18 -12.23 2.53
N GLU A 156 1.92 -12.28 3.62
CA GLU A 156 2.85 -13.37 3.94
C GLU A 156 2.10 -14.69 4.13
N ASP A 157 1.01 -14.69 4.89
CA ASP A 157 0.17 -15.87 5.13
C ASP A 157 -0.50 -16.36 3.82
N MET A 158 -1.03 -15.44 3.02
CA MET A 158 -1.61 -15.77 1.71
C MET A 158 -0.56 -16.37 0.76
N THR A 159 0.65 -15.84 0.75
CA THR A 159 1.76 -16.35 -0.07
C THR A 159 2.14 -17.77 0.37
N HIS A 160 2.15 -18.02 1.69
CA HIS A 160 2.40 -19.35 2.23
C HIS A 160 1.31 -20.35 1.80
N GLU A 161 0.03 -19.98 1.83
CA GLU A 161 -1.05 -20.86 1.36
C GLU A 161 -0.99 -21.09 -0.16
N LEU A 162 -0.67 -20.08 -0.96
CA LEU A 162 -0.48 -20.20 -2.41
C LEU A 162 0.63 -21.19 -2.75
N SER A 163 1.74 -21.18 -2.01
CA SER A 163 2.88 -22.07 -2.26
C SER A 163 2.55 -23.55 -2.12
N LYS A 164 1.44 -23.89 -1.45
CA LYS A 164 0.94 -25.27 -1.30
C LYS A 164 0.07 -25.71 -2.48
N VAL A 165 -0.30 -24.80 -3.37
CA VAL A 165 -1.15 -25.11 -4.53
C VAL A 165 -0.27 -25.62 -5.65
N ASP A 166 -0.59 -26.80 -6.18
CA ASP A 166 0.08 -27.38 -7.35
C ASP A 166 -0.33 -26.60 -8.61
N GLU A 167 0.57 -25.73 -9.08
CA GLU A 167 0.35 -24.86 -10.25
C GLU A 167 0.04 -25.67 -11.52
N SER A 168 0.47 -26.92 -11.60
CA SER A 168 0.16 -27.81 -12.74
C SER A 168 -1.32 -28.16 -12.88
N LYS A 169 -2.09 -27.95 -11.80
CA LYS A 169 -3.54 -28.25 -11.73
C LYS A 169 -4.42 -27.01 -11.70
N SER A 170 -3.84 -25.84 -11.45
CA SER A 170 -4.55 -24.57 -11.47
C SER A 170 -4.44 -23.96 -12.86
N GLY A 171 -5.38 -24.23 -13.76
CA GLY A 171 -5.43 -23.50 -15.02
C GLY A 171 -5.42 -21.99 -14.76
N ASP A 172 -4.58 -21.25 -15.48
CA ASP A 172 -4.36 -19.79 -15.49
C ASP A 172 -4.14 -19.14 -14.11
N ALA A 173 -2.98 -18.53 -13.93
CA ALA A 173 -2.64 -17.73 -12.75
C ALA A 173 -3.72 -16.66 -12.48
N PRO A 174 -3.98 -16.28 -11.21
CA PRO A 174 -4.87 -15.18 -10.92
C PRO A 174 -4.40 -13.91 -11.63
N LEU A 175 -5.34 -13.17 -12.25
CA LEU A 175 -5.05 -11.94 -13.00
C LEU A 175 -4.62 -10.75 -12.11
N GLY A 176 -4.40 -10.98 -10.82
CA GLY A 176 -4.04 -9.95 -9.84
C GLY A 176 -3.57 -10.51 -8.51
N CYS A 177 -3.28 -9.61 -7.59
CA CYS A 177 -2.86 -9.95 -6.24
C CYS A 177 -3.95 -10.79 -5.53
N PRO A 178 -3.64 -12.00 -5.03
CA PRO A 178 -4.64 -12.87 -4.40
C PRO A 178 -5.17 -12.31 -3.08
N THR A 179 -4.46 -11.36 -2.47
CA THR A 179 -4.89 -10.70 -1.24
C THR A 179 -5.89 -9.58 -1.53
N CYS A 180 -5.54 -8.62 -2.40
CA CYS A 180 -6.31 -7.38 -2.59
C CYS A 180 -6.87 -7.19 -4.00
N GLY A 181 -6.56 -8.06 -4.95
CA GLY A 181 -7.03 -7.96 -6.33
C GLY A 181 -6.30 -6.93 -7.20
N ALA A 182 -5.31 -6.21 -6.68
CA ALA A 182 -4.54 -5.25 -7.47
C ALA A 182 -3.92 -5.95 -8.69
N PRO A 183 -3.92 -5.32 -9.88
CA PRO A 183 -3.32 -5.89 -11.07
C PRO A 183 -1.82 -6.17 -10.86
N ALA A 184 -1.33 -7.25 -11.46
CA ALA A 184 0.07 -7.69 -11.37
C ALA A 184 0.99 -6.84 -12.24
#